data_2784219f401b618ba650cf8d9bf12e8f
#
_entry.id   2784219f401b618ba650cf8d9bf12e8f
#
_cell.length_a   1.000
_cell.length_b   1.000
_cell.length_c   1.000
_cell.angle_alpha   90.00
_cell.angle_beta   90.00
_cell.angle_gamma   90.00
#
_symmetry.space_group_name_H-M   'P 1'
#
loop_
_entity.id
_entity.type
_entity.pdbx_description
1 polymer ?
#
loop_
_entity_poly.entity_id
_entity_poly.type
_entity_poly.pdbx_seq_one_letter_code
_entity_poly.pdbx_strand_id
1 'polypeptide(L)'
;APFLADTRVRFLEIPPEQARRGKGHVLNAGYTAVTRSELAEPNPENVVVVVFDADTRVEPHFLRAVAPYFRDPTVAGVQSAVRMYNADQKLLTLWQHLEFAVWGQVFCKAKDRLGSMTLGGNGQCVRFSALSSLGDEPWQTSSLTEDLDLSLRLLSKGWRLRFCSSVAVWQEAVPRLGALVRQRSRWLQGHVICWQHLPALLRSRLPVFARLELLLFLLLPIVFLPIGLTSIANWLHVLFSLFVGDWNYWNYDGDWDYWNTVSLLTWYVLGFGMAPLVVVAWQQIDRPPLWRLLLHSHFFVLYSFVWFAASARVYLQVLLGRHAWFKTSRREREGAGAGGVKTKRAAAALRRRRHVDQEPIQ
;
A
#
# COMPACT_ATOMS: atom_id res chain seq x y z
N ALA A 1 -1.96 -16.98 -26.01
CA ALA A 1 -2.56 -16.47 -24.78
C ALA A 1 -4.00 -16.07 -25.10
N PRO A 2 -5.01 -16.40 -24.28
CA PRO A 2 -6.43 -16.18 -24.58
C PRO A 2 -6.78 -14.69 -24.80
N PHE A 3 -5.96 -13.78 -24.30
CA PHE A 3 -6.20 -12.34 -24.43
C PHE A 3 -5.68 -11.69 -25.71
N LEU A 4 -4.90 -12.39 -26.55
CA LEU A 4 -4.35 -11.81 -27.78
C LEU A 4 -5.39 -11.60 -28.88
N ALA A 5 -6.53 -12.27 -28.80
CA ALA A 5 -7.64 -12.17 -29.75
C ALA A 5 -8.74 -11.18 -29.30
N ASP A 6 -8.70 -10.70 -28.04
CA ASP A 6 -9.71 -9.76 -27.53
C ASP A 6 -9.31 -8.32 -27.94
N THR A 7 -10.13 -7.71 -28.79
CA THR A 7 -9.91 -6.34 -29.31
C THR A 7 -9.97 -5.26 -28.23
N ARG A 8 -10.54 -5.56 -27.05
CA ARG A 8 -10.58 -4.68 -25.90
C ARG A 8 -9.25 -4.65 -25.15
N VAL A 9 -8.36 -5.65 -25.37
CA VAL A 9 -7.05 -5.73 -24.74
C VAL A 9 -6.00 -5.10 -25.65
N ARG A 10 -5.31 -4.10 -25.14
CA ARG A 10 -4.21 -3.43 -25.81
C ARG A 10 -2.92 -3.65 -25.05
N PHE A 11 -1.84 -3.92 -25.74
CA PHE A 11 -0.49 -4.06 -25.19
C PHE A 11 0.28 -2.77 -25.43
N LEU A 12 0.73 -2.14 -24.32
CA LEU A 12 1.63 -1.00 -24.38
C LEU A 12 3.05 -1.49 -24.09
N GLU A 13 3.91 -1.46 -25.09
CA GLU A 13 5.32 -1.81 -24.94
C GLU A 13 6.11 -0.57 -24.52
N ILE A 14 6.78 -0.65 -23.38
CA ILE A 14 7.69 0.40 -22.92
C ILE A 14 9.08 0.10 -23.51
N PRO A 15 9.69 1.04 -24.27
CA PRO A 15 11.02 0.88 -24.82
C PRO A 15 12.07 0.53 -23.75
N PRO A 16 13.06 -0.34 -24.06
CA PRO A 16 14.06 -0.77 -23.09
C PRO A 16 14.80 0.37 -22.38
N GLU A 17 15.08 1.46 -23.08
CA GLU A 17 15.72 2.68 -22.57
C GLU A 17 14.84 3.46 -21.58
N GLN A 18 13.53 3.27 -21.64
CA GLN A 18 12.55 3.85 -20.73
C GLN A 18 12.09 2.86 -19.64
N ALA A 19 12.46 1.58 -19.77
CA ALA A 19 12.15 0.57 -18.79
C ALA A 19 12.85 0.87 -17.46
N ARG A 20 12.23 0.44 -16.35
CA ARG A 20 12.78 0.58 -14.97
C ARG A 20 12.84 2.03 -14.43
N ARG A 21 12.21 3.00 -15.06
CA ARG A 21 12.10 4.38 -14.55
C ARG A 21 11.08 4.55 -13.41
N GLY A 22 10.43 3.48 -12.97
CA GLY A 22 9.43 3.50 -11.91
C GLY A 22 8.00 3.25 -12.40
N LYS A 23 7.09 3.01 -11.44
CA LYS A 23 5.68 2.71 -11.75
C LYS A 23 4.96 3.94 -12.30
N GLY A 24 5.23 5.14 -11.77
CA GLY A 24 4.63 6.39 -12.24
C GLY A 24 4.86 6.61 -13.74
N HIS A 25 6.06 6.30 -14.25
CA HIS A 25 6.34 6.41 -15.69
C HIS A 25 5.48 5.47 -16.55
N VAL A 26 5.31 4.22 -16.09
CA VAL A 26 4.45 3.24 -16.80
C VAL A 26 2.98 3.66 -16.76
N LEU A 27 2.52 4.20 -15.63
CA LEU A 27 1.14 4.68 -15.48
C LEU A 27 0.87 5.89 -16.36
N ASN A 28 1.80 6.84 -16.46
CA ASN A 28 1.69 8.00 -17.37
C ASN A 28 1.67 7.58 -18.84
N ALA A 29 2.49 6.59 -19.23
CA ALA A 29 2.43 6.05 -20.59
C ALA A 29 1.05 5.43 -20.89
N GLY A 30 0.48 4.70 -19.93
CA GLY A 30 -0.89 4.18 -20.03
C GLY A 30 -1.94 5.28 -20.10
N TYR A 31 -1.81 6.33 -19.28
CA TYR A 31 -2.68 7.50 -19.31
C TYR A 31 -2.65 8.22 -20.66
N THR A 32 -1.45 8.46 -21.21
CA THR A 32 -1.29 9.05 -22.53
C THR A 32 -1.94 8.20 -23.62
N ALA A 33 -1.82 6.87 -23.53
CA ALA A 33 -2.48 5.97 -24.48
C ALA A 33 -4.02 6.06 -24.40
N VAL A 34 -4.59 6.22 -23.20
CA VAL A 34 -6.04 6.43 -23.02
C VAL A 34 -6.45 7.81 -23.55
N THR A 35 -5.70 8.86 -23.24
CA THR A 35 -5.97 10.24 -23.71
C THR A 35 -6.01 10.36 -25.23
N ARG A 36 -5.14 9.62 -25.93
CA ARG A 36 -5.09 9.59 -27.40
C ARG A 36 -6.10 8.65 -28.04
N SER A 37 -6.86 7.92 -27.25
CA SER A 37 -7.89 7.01 -27.72
C SER A 37 -9.28 7.64 -27.64
N GLU A 38 -10.19 7.17 -28.48
CA GLU A 38 -11.62 7.58 -28.44
C GLU A 38 -12.32 7.24 -27.11
N LEU A 39 -11.66 6.48 -26.21
CA LEU A 39 -12.20 6.08 -24.92
C LEU A 39 -12.35 7.26 -23.95
N ALA A 40 -11.57 8.33 -24.10
CA ALA A 40 -11.65 9.53 -23.25
C ALA A 40 -12.66 10.58 -23.76
N GLU A 41 -13.16 10.43 -24.98
CA GLU A 41 -14.15 11.30 -25.60
C GLU A 41 -15.49 10.55 -25.78
N PRO A 42 -16.65 11.19 -25.69
CA PRO A 42 -16.90 12.62 -25.46
C PRO A 42 -17.08 13.00 -23.97
N ASN A 43 -17.08 12.07 -23.02
CA ASN A 43 -17.37 12.34 -21.61
C ASN A 43 -16.26 11.83 -20.67
N PRO A 44 -15.15 12.56 -20.52
CA PRO A 44 -14.04 12.16 -19.64
C PRO A 44 -14.45 12.03 -18.16
N GLU A 45 -15.55 12.65 -17.74
CA GLU A 45 -16.09 12.53 -16.38
C GLU A 45 -16.63 11.14 -16.06
N ASN A 46 -17.07 10.40 -17.07
CA ASN A 46 -17.61 9.05 -16.94
C ASN A 46 -16.54 7.97 -17.05
N VAL A 47 -15.31 8.33 -17.40
CA VAL A 47 -14.18 7.39 -17.52
C VAL A 47 -13.47 7.24 -16.19
N VAL A 48 -13.25 5.99 -15.77
CA VAL A 48 -12.50 5.63 -14.57
C VAL A 48 -11.32 4.75 -14.96
N VAL A 49 -10.13 5.19 -14.60
CA VAL A 49 -8.89 4.42 -14.77
C VAL A 49 -8.71 3.54 -13.55
N VAL A 50 -8.60 2.22 -13.76
CA VAL A 50 -8.35 1.25 -12.70
C VAL A 50 -6.96 0.68 -12.84
N VAL A 51 -6.20 0.68 -11.73
CA VAL A 51 -4.82 0.19 -11.71
C VAL A 51 -4.73 -1.09 -10.90
N PHE A 52 -4.19 -2.12 -11.54
CA PHE A 52 -3.86 -3.39 -10.90
C PHE A 52 -2.38 -3.71 -11.09
N ASP A 53 -1.75 -4.23 -10.04
CA ASP A 53 -0.41 -4.80 -10.14
C ASP A 53 -0.45 -6.14 -10.91
N ALA A 54 0.65 -6.51 -11.54
CA ALA A 54 0.72 -7.67 -12.44
C ALA A 54 0.43 -9.03 -11.75
N ASP A 55 0.54 -9.10 -10.43
CA ASP A 55 0.25 -10.30 -9.62
C ASP A 55 -1.14 -10.25 -8.95
N THR A 56 -1.94 -9.23 -9.27
CA THR A 56 -3.26 -9.02 -8.67
C THR A 56 -4.27 -10.05 -9.18
N ARG A 57 -5.05 -10.57 -8.23
CA ARG A 57 -6.28 -11.31 -8.50
C ARG A 57 -7.46 -10.44 -8.09
N VAL A 58 -8.38 -10.23 -9.01
CA VAL A 58 -9.52 -9.32 -8.85
C VAL A 58 -10.79 -10.14 -8.59
N GLU A 59 -11.58 -9.73 -7.61
CA GLU A 59 -12.89 -10.36 -7.35
C GLU A 59 -13.88 -10.05 -8.48
N PRO A 60 -14.72 -11.02 -8.92
CA PRO A 60 -15.60 -10.86 -10.09
C PRO A 60 -16.55 -9.65 -10.02
N HIS A 61 -16.97 -9.26 -8.82
CA HIS A 61 -17.90 -8.15 -8.62
C HIS A 61 -17.21 -6.79 -8.35
N PHE A 62 -15.89 -6.72 -8.52
CA PHE A 62 -15.07 -5.54 -8.22
C PHE A 62 -15.64 -4.24 -8.80
N LEU A 63 -15.88 -4.20 -10.11
CA LEU A 63 -16.39 -3.00 -10.78
C LEU A 63 -17.78 -2.62 -10.30
N ARG A 64 -18.65 -3.61 -10.03
CA ARG A 64 -20.00 -3.38 -9.51
C ARG A 64 -19.97 -2.74 -8.11
N ALA A 65 -19.00 -3.11 -7.28
CA ALA A 65 -18.84 -2.57 -5.94
C ALA A 65 -18.27 -1.14 -5.95
N VAL A 66 -17.39 -0.82 -6.89
CA VAL A 66 -16.68 0.46 -6.94
C VAL A 66 -17.46 1.53 -7.72
N ALA A 67 -18.14 1.17 -8.81
CA ALA A 67 -18.83 2.13 -9.69
C ALA A 67 -19.80 3.08 -8.98
N PRO A 68 -20.59 2.68 -7.96
CA PRO A 68 -21.51 3.55 -7.27
C PRO A 68 -20.87 4.77 -6.60
N TYR A 69 -19.61 4.69 -6.19
CA TYR A 69 -18.90 5.81 -5.58
C TYR A 69 -18.69 6.98 -6.54
N PHE A 70 -18.57 6.69 -7.84
CA PHE A 70 -18.36 7.69 -8.88
C PHE A 70 -19.65 8.41 -9.34
N ARG A 71 -20.81 8.09 -8.76
CA ARG A 71 -22.03 8.91 -8.93
C ARG A 71 -21.89 10.29 -8.28
N ASP A 72 -21.07 10.40 -7.23
CA ASP A 72 -20.67 11.69 -6.66
C ASP A 72 -19.58 12.31 -7.54
N PRO A 73 -19.82 13.45 -8.21
CA PRO A 73 -18.85 14.06 -9.11
C PRO A 73 -17.62 14.62 -8.37
N THR A 74 -17.69 14.80 -7.06
CA THR A 74 -16.56 15.27 -6.23
C THR A 74 -15.56 14.16 -5.91
N VAL A 75 -15.93 12.89 -6.14
CA VAL A 75 -15.06 11.75 -5.90
C VAL A 75 -14.09 11.58 -7.06
N ALA A 76 -12.82 11.86 -6.80
CA ALA A 76 -11.72 11.63 -7.72
C ALA A 76 -11.27 10.18 -7.76
N GLY A 77 -11.28 9.48 -6.63
CA GLY A 77 -10.75 8.13 -6.58
C GLY A 77 -11.32 7.27 -5.47
N VAL A 78 -11.24 5.97 -5.68
CA VAL A 78 -11.68 4.93 -4.75
C VAL A 78 -10.58 3.90 -4.61
N GLN A 79 -10.18 3.60 -3.38
CA GLN A 79 -9.29 2.50 -3.05
C GLN A 79 -10.11 1.30 -2.59
N SER A 80 -9.86 0.13 -3.15
CA SER A 80 -10.40 -1.13 -2.65
C SER A 80 -9.57 -1.69 -1.50
N ALA A 81 -10.12 -2.63 -0.74
CA ALA A 81 -9.33 -3.40 0.21
C ALA A 81 -8.26 -4.24 -0.52
N VAL A 82 -7.14 -4.50 0.17
CA VAL A 82 -6.07 -5.36 -0.31
C VAL A 82 -5.91 -6.54 0.64
N ARG A 83 -5.77 -7.74 0.10
CA ARG A 83 -5.58 -8.99 0.85
C ARG A 83 -4.43 -9.81 0.26
N MET A 84 -3.94 -10.79 1.04
CA MET A 84 -2.83 -11.65 0.61
C MET A 84 -3.35 -13.06 0.27
N TYR A 85 -3.17 -13.51 -1.00
CA TYR A 85 -3.66 -14.83 -1.40
C TYR A 85 -2.76 -15.99 -0.93
N ASN A 86 -1.55 -15.70 -0.45
CA ASN A 86 -0.60 -16.67 0.11
C ASN A 86 -0.43 -16.52 1.63
N ALA A 87 -1.44 -16.01 2.33
CA ALA A 87 -1.39 -15.74 3.76
C ALA A 87 -1.09 -16.98 4.62
N ASP A 88 -1.53 -18.16 4.18
CA ASP A 88 -1.40 -19.45 4.87
C ASP A 88 -0.04 -20.13 4.71
N GLN A 89 0.82 -19.64 3.80
CA GLN A 89 2.10 -20.31 3.50
C GLN A 89 3.14 -20.17 4.60
N LYS A 90 3.17 -19.03 5.30
CA LYS A 90 4.15 -18.74 6.36
C LYS A 90 3.55 -17.78 7.38
N LEU A 91 4.09 -17.80 8.61
CA LEU A 91 3.72 -16.85 9.65
C LEU A 91 3.95 -15.39 9.19
N LEU A 92 5.06 -15.12 8.49
CA LEU A 92 5.37 -13.80 7.95
C LEU A 92 4.34 -13.33 6.92
N THR A 93 3.81 -14.22 6.08
CA THR A 93 2.78 -13.89 5.09
C THR A 93 1.40 -13.72 5.74
N LEU A 94 1.09 -14.49 6.77
CA LEU A 94 -0.10 -14.29 7.60
C LEU A 94 -0.08 -12.91 8.27
N TRP A 95 1.02 -12.52 8.89
CA TRP A 95 1.12 -11.22 9.56
C TRP A 95 1.00 -10.04 8.57
N GLN A 96 1.49 -10.16 7.35
CA GLN A 96 1.22 -9.17 6.31
C GLN A 96 -0.27 -9.10 5.95
N HIS A 97 -0.96 -10.25 5.90
CA HIS A 97 -2.41 -10.28 5.70
C HIS A 97 -3.15 -9.56 6.85
N LEU A 98 -2.74 -9.79 8.10
CA LEU A 98 -3.29 -9.11 9.27
C LEU A 98 -2.98 -7.60 9.25
N GLU A 99 -1.77 -7.19 8.86
CA GLU A 99 -1.43 -5.79 8.66
C GLU A 99 -2.40 -5.10 7.69
N PHE A 100 -2.62 -5.69 6.52
CA PHE A 100 -3.56 -5.14 5.52
C PHE A 100 -5.02 -5.23 5.96
N ALA A 101 -5.38 -6.22 6.79
CA ALA A 101 -6.68 -6.30 7.43
C ALA A 101 -6.90 -5.10 8.36
N VAL A 102 -5.96 -4.82 9.26
CA VAL A 102 -5.99 -3.66 10.16
C VAL A 102 -6.02 -2.37 9.35
N TRP A 103 -5.13 -2.25 8.36
CA TRP A 103 -5.09 -1.08 7.49
C TRP A 103 -6.43 -0.80 6.84
N GLY A 104 -7.05 -1.81 6.22
CA GLY A 104 -8.35 -1.65 5.54
C GLY A 104 -9.52 -1.47 6.50
N GLN A 105 -9.67 -2.37 7.49
CA GLN A 105 -10.87 -2.40 8.32
C GLN A 105 -10.88 -1.32 9.42
N VAL A 106 -9.73 -0.84 9.84
CA VAL A 106 -9.63 0.19 10.87
C VAL A 106 -9.21 1.52 10.26
N PHE A 107 -7.99 1.61 9.73
CA PHE A 107 -7.43 2.89 9.30
C PHE A 107 -8.10 3.45 8.04
N CYS A 108 -8.25 2.69 6.96
CA CYS A 108 -8.89 3.20 5.73
C CYS A 108 -10.35 3.59 5.96
N LYS A 109 -11.11 2.83 6.77
CA LYS A 109 -12.48 3.21 7.15
C LYS A 109 -12.53 4.50 7.97
N ALA A 110 -11.56 4.71 8.87
CA ALA A 110 -11.47 5.95 9.64
C ALA A 110 -11.09 7.12 8.73
N LYS A 111 -10.06 6.96 7.87
CA LYS A 111 -9.63 7.95 6.89
C LYS A 111 -10.75 8.35 5.91
N ASP A 112 -11.56 7.38 5.46
CA ASP A 112 -12.71 7.62 4.59
C ASP A 112 -13.75 8.52 5.26
N ARG A 113 -14.04 8.28 6.55
CA ARG A 113 -14.97 9.12 7.34
C ARG A 113 -14.40 10.51 7.63
N LEU A 114 -13.12 10.62 7.87
CA LEU A 114 -12.43 11.89 8.12
C LEU A 114 -12.25 12.72 6.84
N GLY A 115 -12.31 12.10 5.66
CA GLY A 115 -12.01 12.76 4.39
C GLY A 115 -10.50 12.84 4.09
N SER A 116 -9.68 12.03 4.75
CA SER A 116 -8.22 11.94 4.58
C SER A 116 -7.79 10.66 3.84
N MET A 117 -8.71 9.98 3.16
CA MET A 117 -8.38 8.74 2.45
C MET A 117 -7.27 8.95 1.42
N THR A 118 -6.37 7.97 1.31
CA THR A 118 -5.28 7.95 0.33
C THR A 118 -5.30 6.67 -0.48
N LEU A 119 -4.86 6.72 -1.74
CA LEU A 119 -4.75 5.57 -2.61
C LEU A 119 -3.51 4.74 -2.24
N GLY A 120 -3.52 3.45 -2.52
CA GLY A 120 -2.47 2.48 -2.17
C GLY A 120 -1.89 1.73 -3.39
N GLY A 121 -2.07 2.26 -4.58
CA GLY A 121 -1.46 1.77 -5.82
C GLY A 121 -2.16 0.57 -6.45
N ASN A 122 -2.37 -0.52 -5.71
CA ASN A 122 -3.05 -1.71 -6.22
C ASN A 122 -4.55 -1.66 -5.91
N GLY A 123 -5.40 -1.85 -6.92
CA GLY A 123 -6.86 -1.75 -6.77
C GLY A 123 -7.36 -0.32 -6.60
N GLN A 124 -6.58 0.68 -7.00
CA GLN A 124 -7.03 2.07 -7.05
C GLN A 124 -7.83 2.32 -8.32
N CYS A 125 -8.93 3.05 -8.18
CA CYS A 125 -9.79 3.51 -9.27
C CYS A 125 -9.78 5.03 -9.24
N VAL A 126 -9.48 5.69 -10.36
CA VAL A 126 -9.34 7.15 -10.40
C VAL A 126 -10.14 7.70 -11.58
N ARG A 127 -10.96 8.71 -11.35
CA ARG A 127 -11.71 9.42 -12.38
C ARG A 127 -10.74 10.08 -13.36
N PHE A 128 -10.98 9.91 -14.64
CA PHE A 128 -10.11 10.44 -15.68
C PHE A 128 -10.00 11.96 -15.65
N SER A 129 -11.12 12.68 -15.45
CA SER A 129 -11.11 14.14 -15.33
C SER A 129 -10.32 14.63 -14.10
N ALA A 130 -10.29 13.86 -13.01
CA ALA A 130 -9.44 14.18 -11.86
C ALA A 130 -7.96 14.02 -12.18
N LEU A 131 -7.57 12.97 -12.93
CA LEU A 131 -6.21 12.81 -13.43
C LEU A 131 -5.83 13.97 -14.36
N SER A 132 -6.69 14.31 -15.32
CA SER A 132 -6.48 15.42 -16.27
C SER A 132 -6.31 16.77 -15.56
N SER A 133 -6.95 16.96 -14.40
CA SER A 133 -6.79 18.17 -13.59
C SER A 133 -5.36 18.35 -13.05
N LEU A 134 -4.53 17.30 -13.06
CA LEU A 134 -3.14 17.32 -12.63
C LEU A 134 -2.15 17.52 -13.78
N GLY A 135 -2.61 17.56 -15.03
CA GLY A 135 -1.80 17.75 -16.23
C GLY A 135 -1.50 16.45 -16.97
N ASP A 136 -0.51 16.49 -17.88
CA ASP A 136 -0.19 15.41 -18.82
C ASP A 136 0.51 14.21 -18.15
N GLU A 137 1.16 14.43 -17.00
CA GLU A 137 1.81 13.40 -16.21
C GLU A 137 1.23 13.37 -14.78
N PRO A 138 0.02 12.80 -14.59
CA PRO A 138 -0.66 12.82 -13.29
C PRO A 138 0.09 12.03 -12.23
N TRP A 139 0.86 10.99 -12.57
CA TRP A 139 1.71 10.27 -11.62
C TRP A 139 3.13 10.82 -11.61
N GLN A 140 3.58 11.30 -10.45
CA GLN A 140 4.94 11.83 -10.28
C GLN A 140 5.97 10.71 -10.48
N THR A 141 6.81 10.84 -11.51
CA THR A 141 7.79 9.81 -11.90
C THR A 141 8.97 9.70 -10.93
N SER A 142 9.27 10.77 -10.19
CA SER A 142 10.31 10.81 -9.16
C SER A 142 9.83 10.27 -7.79
N SER A 143 8.54 10.04 -7.61
CA SER A 143 8.00 9.53 -6.35
C SER A 143 8.19 8.02 -6.21
N LEU A 144 8.56 7.58 -5.00
CA LEU A 144 8.64 6.16 -4.64
C LEU A 144 7.28 5.56 -4.27
N THR A 145 6.31 6.44 -3.96
CA THR A 145 4.90 6.15 -3.68
C THR A 145 4.05 7.09 -4.52
N GLU A 146 3.97 6.78 -5.81
CA GLU A 146 3.26 7.57 -6.81
C GLU A 146 1.76 7.68 -6.52
N ASP A 147 1.22 6.72 -5.80
CA ASP A 147 -0.15 6.63 -5.31
C ASP A 147 -0.42 7.61 -4.16
N LEU A 148 0.47 7.70 -3.18
CA LEU A 148 0.38 8.66 -2.09
C LEU A 148 0.56 10.09 -2.63
N ASP A 149 1.56 10.33 -3.48
CA ASP A 149 1.78 11.63 -4.13
C ASP A 149 0.53 12.09 -4.88
N LEU A 150 -0.03 11.23 -5.73
CA LEU A 150 -1.28 11.48 -6.45
C LEU A 150 -2.42 11.86 -5.50
N SER A 151 -2.56 11.11 -4.40
CA SER A 151 -3.60 11.32 -3.40
C SER A 151 -3.51 12.71 -2.78
N LEU A 152 -2.32 13.11 -2.35
CA LEU A 152 -2.10 14.40 -1.69
C LEU A 152 -2.37 15.58 -2.64
N ARG A 153 -1.99 15.44 -3.92
CA ARG A 153 -2.27 16.46 -4.94
C ARG A 153 -3.76 16.59 -5.25
N LEU A 154 -4.47 15.46 -5.35
CA LEU A 154 -5.92 15.47 -5.56
C LEU A 154 -6.66 16.08 -4.36
N LEU A 155 -6.34 15.65 -3.14
CA LEU A 155 -6.91 16.18 -1.91
C LEU A 155 -6.65 17.69 -1.76
N SER A 156 -5.44 18.17 -2.07
CA SER A 156 -5.08 19.59 -2.02
C SER A 156 -5.86 20.44 -3.03
N LYS A 157 -6.33 19.84 -4.13
CA LYS A 157 -7.21 20.48 -5.13
C LYS A 157 -8.71 20.44 -4.75
N GLY A 158 -9.05 19.84 -3.60
CA GLY A 158 -10.43 19.73 -3.12
C GLY A 158 -11.20 18.51 -3.61
N TRP A 159 -10.53 17.58 -4.32
CA TRP A 159 -11.12 16.30 -4.66
C TRP A 159 -11.28 15.40 -3.43
N ARG A 160 -12.27 14.50 -3.48
CA ARG A 160 -12.49 13.49 -2.43
C ARG A 160 -11.97 12.14 -2.88
N LEU A 161 -11.33 11.42 -1.96
CA LEU A 161 -10.94 10.02 -2.11
C LEU A 161 -11.76 9.16 -1.15
N ARG A 162 -12.16 7.97 -1.59
CA ARG A 162 -13.05 7.08 -0.86
C ARG A 162 -12.44 5.69 -0.70
N PHE A 163 -12.96 4.93 0.25
CA PHE A 163 -12.57 3.55 0.49
C PHE A 163 -13.74 2.59 0.28
N CYS A 164 -13.55 1.57 -0.57
CA CYS A 164 -14.49 0.50 -0.79
C CYS A 164 -14.06 -0.75 -0.01
N SER A 165 -14.67 -1.00 1.15
CA SER A 165 -14.35 -2.16 1.99
C SER A 165 -15.10 -3.44 1.60
N SER A 166 -16.10 -3.34 0.73
CA SER A 166 -16.96 -4.47 0.32
C SER A 166 -16.33 -5.39 -0.72
N VAL A 167 -15.20 -4.98 -1.31
CA VAL A 167 -14.46 -5.75 -2.32
C VAL A 167 -12.98 -5.63 -2.07
N ALA A 168 -12.23 -6.68 -2.39
CA ALA A 168 -10.80 -6.72 -2.25
C ALA A 168 -10.09 -7.09 -3.56
N VAL A 169 -8.86 -6.61 -3.70
CA VAL A 169 -7.87 -7.17 -4.60
C VAL A 169 -6.91 -8.05 -3.80
N TRP A 170 -6.47 -9.15 -4.41
CA TRP A 170 -5.58 -10.13 -3.78
C TRP A 170 -4.20 -10.05 -4.44
N GLN A 171 -3.16 -9.90 -3.62
CA GLN A 171 -1.76 -9.84 -4.09
C GLN A 171 -0.89 -10.84 -3.34
N GLU A 172 0.37 -10.99 -3.76
CA GLU A 172 1.34 -11.84 -3.10
C GLU A 172 1.99 -11.13 -1.91
N ALA A 173 1.92 -11.74 -0.71
CA ALA A 173 2.72 -11.32 0.43
C ALA A 173 4.18 -11.73 0.23
N VAL A 174 5.11 -10.90 0.71
CA VAL A 174 6.55 -11.11 0.58
C VAL A 174 7.04 -12.20 1.56
N PRO A 175 7.56 -13.35 1.08
CA PRO A 175 7.87 -14.49 1.96
C PRO A 175 9.23 -14.43 2.67
N ARG A 176 10.04 -13.36 2.43
CA ARG A 176 11.40 -13.21 2.98
C ARG A 176 11.50 -11.90 3.76
N LEU A 177 11.93 -11.98 5.03
CA LEU A 177 12.03 -10.83 5.94
C LEU A 177 12.87 -9.67 5.36
N GLY A 178 14.06 -9.94 4.85
CA GLY A 178 14.92 -8.89 4.29
C GLY A 178 14.31 -8.18 3.06
N ALA A 179 13.51 -8.89 2.23
CA ALA A 179 12.79 -8.30 1.12
C ALA A 179 11.61 -7.44 1.63
N LEU A 180 10.94 -7.89 2.67
CA LEU A 180 9.84 -7.16 3.31
C LEU A 180 10.35 -5.86 3.95
N VAL A 181 11.44 -5.89 4.70
CA VAL A 181 12.07 -4.68 5.28
C VAL A 181 12.44 -3.69 4.18
N ARG A 182 13.02 -4.14 3.06
CA ARG A 182 13.32 -3.25 1.93
C ARG A 182 12.06 -2.65 1.30
N GLN A 183 10.98 -3.42 1.19
CA GLN A 183 9.70 -2.94 0.67
C GLN A 183 9.11 -1.85 1.59
N ARG A 184 9.08 -2.09 2.90
CA ARG A 184 8.56 -1.13 3.90
C ARG A 184 9.45 0.12 3.98
N SER A 185 10.78 -0.03 3.90
CA SER A 185 11.70 1.12 3.83
C SER A 185 11.41 2.00 2.62
N ARG A 186 11.13 1.41 1.46
CA ARG A 186 10.75 2.17 0.26
C ARG A 186 9.45 2.96 0.48
N TRP A 187 8.45 2.37 1.15
CA TRP A 187 7.21 3.08 1.46
C TRP A 187 7.43 4.25 2.41
N LEU A 188 8.17 4.03 3.50
CA LEU A 188 8.50 5.10 4.44
C LEU A 188 9.33 6.22 3.78
N GLN A 189 10.27 5.86 2.91
CA GLN A 189 11.02 6.84 2.12
C GLN A 189 10.10 7.66 1.19
N GLY A 190 9.09 7.01 0.61
CA GLY A 190 8.03 7.69 -0.15
C GLY A 190 7.26 8.72 0.68
N HIS A 191 6.95 8.40 1.96
CA HIS A 191 6.32 9.38 2.87
C HIS A 191 7.22 10.61 3.08
N VAL A 192 8.52 10.41 3.27
CA VAL A 192 9.49 11.53 3.41
C VAL A 192 9.50 12.40 2.14
N ILE A 193 9.52 11.79 0.97
CA ILE A 193 9.44 12.53 -0.31
C ILE A 193 8.15 13.34 -0.40
N CYS A 194 7.04 12.78 0.09
CA CYS A 194 5.74 13.45 0.07
C CYS A 194 5.62 14.65 1.03
N TRP A 195 6.61 14.91 1.91
CA TRP A 195 6.62 16.11 2.75
C TRP A 195 6.64 17.42 1.94
N GLN A 196 7.10 17.39 0.70
CA GLN A 196 6.99 18.53 -0.21
C GLN A 196 5.54 19.05 -0.37
N HIS A 197 4.53 18.21 -0.10
CA HIS A 197 3.12 18.59 -0.18
C HIS A 197 2.55 19.20 1.12
N LEU A 198 3.32 19.19 2.22
CA LEU A 198 2.87 19.75 3.52
C LEU A 198 2.35 21.18 3.42
N PRO A 199 3.02 22.14 2.73
CA PRO A 199 2.50 23.50 2.60
C PRO A 199 1.16 23.58 1.86
N ALA A 200 0.96 22.75 0.83
CA ALA A 200 -0.28 22.70 0.09
C ALA A 200 -1.44 22.09 0.91
N LEU A 201 -1.15 21.03 1.68
CA LEU A 201 -2.09 20.42 2.61
C LEU A 201 -2.54 21.37 3.72
N LEU A 202 -1.60 22.12 4.31
CA LEU A 202 -1.92 23.09 5.35
C LEU A 202 -2.81 24.23 4.86
N ARG A 203 -2.65 24.64 3.60
CA ARG A 203 -3.46 25.70 2.94
C ARG A 203 -4.74 25.14 2.32
N SER A 204 -4.91 23.82 2.25
CA SER A 204 -6.08 23.19 1.62
C SER A 204 -7.37 23.45 2.40
N ARG A 205 -8.51 23.28 1.72
CA ARG A 205 -9.87 23.38 2.33
C ARG A 205 -10.31 22.08 3.02
N LEU A 206 -9.40 21.14 3.24
CA LEU A 206 -9.73 19.90 3.95
C LEU A 206 -10.20 20.19 5.38
N PRO A 207 -11.10 19.38 5.95
CA PRO A 207 -11.46 19.44 7.36
C PRO A 207 -10.22 19.36 8.27
N VAL A 208 -10.26 20.04 9.41
CA VAL A 208 -9.11 20.11 10.32
C VAL A 208 -8.62 18.71 10.72
N PHE A 209 -9.54 17.81 11.08
CA PHE A 209 -9.18 16.44 11.46
C PHE A 209 -8.57 15.63 10.30
N ALA A 210 -9.02 15.87 9.06
CA ALA A 210 -8.40 15.25 7.88
C ALA A 210 -6.96 15.74 7.68
N ARG A 211 -6.72 17.04 7.86
CA ARG A 211 -5.37 17.62 7.78
C ARG A 211 -4.44 17.07 8.87
N LEU A 212 -4.92 17.05 10.12
CA LEU A 212 -4.14 16.50 11.23
C LEU A 212 -3.81 15.01 11.01
N GLU A 213 -4.77 14.23 10.56
CA GLU A 213 -4.53 12.82 10.25
C GLU A 213 -3.49 12.63 9.14
N LEU A 214 -3.58 13.41 8.04
CA LEU A 214 -2.61 13.34 6.94
C LEU A 214 -1.21 13.78 7.41
N LEU A 215 -1.10 14.80 8.26
CA LEU A 215 0.17 15.21 8.85
C LEU A 215 0.78 14.09 9.69
N LEU A 216 0.00 13.48 10.60
CA LEU A 216 0.44 12.33 11.40
C LEU A 216 0.84 11.16 10.51
N PHE A 217 0.07 10.86 9.48
CA PHE A 217 0.37 9.80 8.52
C PHE A 217 1.69 10.03 7.79
N LEU A 218 1.98 11.27 7.36
CA LEU A 218 3.24 11.61 6.72
C LEU A 218 4.44 11.59 7.70
N LEU A 219 4.19 11.78 9.01
CA LEU A 219 5.22 11.72 10.03
C LEU A 219 5.55 10.30 10.52
N LEU A 220 4.83 9.27 10.07
CA LEU A 220 5.08 7.88 10.48
C LEU A 220 6.56 7.45 10.40
N PRO A 221 7.35 7.84 9.35
CA PRO A 221 8.78 7.51 9.31
C PRO A 221 9.54 8.02 10.52
N ILE A 222 9.22 9.23 11.03
CA ILE A 222 9.85 9.80 12.22
C ILE A 222 9.38 9.09 13.49
N VAL A 223 8.08 8.81 13.58
CA VAL A 223 7.45 8.31 14.80
C VAL A 223 7.79 6.83 15.05
N PHE A 224 7.90 6.02 14.03
CA PHE A 224 8.15 4.58 14.18
C PHE A 224 9.49 4.26 14.85
N LEU A 225 10.54 5.03 14.60
CA LEU A 225 11.85 4.74 15.21
C LEU A 225 11.85 4.94 16.74
N PRO A 226 11.44 6.12 17.29
CA PRO A 226 11.39 6.28 18.75
C PRO A 226 10.40 5.30 19.42
N ILE A 227 9.23 5.04 18.82
CA ILE A 227 8.31 4.03 19.34
C ILE A 227 8.98 2.65 19.37
N GLY A 228 9.71 2.28 18.31
CA GLY A 228 10.43 1.03 18.24
C GLY A 228 11.50 0.91 19.32
N LEU A 229 12.30 1.95 19.52
CA LEU A 229 13.33 1.99 20.55
C LEU A 229 12.72 1.89 21.96
N THR A 230 11.64 2.62 22.22
CA THR A 230 10.92 2.54 23.49
C THR A 230 10.34 1.14 23.73
N SER A 231 9.74 0.53 22.71
CA SER A 231 9.21 -0.83 22.79
C SER A 231 10.32 -1.86 23.07
N ILE A 232 11.46 -1.75 22.40
CA ILE A 232 12.63 -2.62 22.63
C ILE A 232 13.14 -2.44 24.08
N ALA A 233 13.33 -1.19 24.52
CA ALA A 233 13.79 -0.89 25.87
C ALA A 233 12.82 -1.48 26.92
N ASN A 234 11.51 -1.33 26.71
CA ASN A 234 10.48 -1.91 27.56
C ASN A 234 10.57 -3.44 27.63
N TRP A 235 10.70 -4.12 26.50
CA TRP A 235 10.85 -5.58 26.47
C TRP A 235 12.15 -6.06 27.11
N LEU A 236 13.26 -5.38 26.86
CA LEU A 236 14.55 -5.71 27.51
C LEU A 236 14.47 -5.51 29.01
N HIS A 237 13.81 -4.47 29.48
CA HIS A 237 13.62 -4.23 30.91
C HIS A 237 12.78 -5.32 31.57
N VAL A 238 11.65 -5.70 30.97
CA VAL A 238 10.82 -6.81 31.47
C VAL A 238 11.60 -8.11 31.52
N LEU A 239 12.34 -8.46 30.46
CA LEU A 239 13.15 -9.68 30.44
C LEU A 239 14.25 -9.66 31.50
N PHE A 240 14.91 -8.52 31.70
CA PHE A 240 15.93 -8.33 32.74
C PHE A 240 15.33 -8.52 34.13
N SER A 241 14.18 -7.91 34.43
CA SER A 241 13.47 -8.05 35.71
C SER A 241 13.08 -9.49 36.00
N LEU A 242 12.61 -10.23 34.99
CA LEU A 242 12.29 -11.65 35.11
C LEU A 242 13.55 -12.49 35.39
N PHE A 243 14.69 -12.16 34.76
CA PHE A 243 15.94 -12.90 34.93
C PHE A 243 16.60 -12.66 36.29
N VAL A 244 16.57 -11.42 36.78
CA VAL A 244 17.18 -11.03 38.07
C VAL A 244 16.26 -11.35 39.25
N GLY A 245 14.97 -11.63 38.98
CA GLY A 245 13.96 -11.83 40.05
C GLY A 245 13.59 -10.55 40.77
N ASP A 246 13.91 -9.40 40.18
CA ASP A 246 13.56 -8.09 40.75
C ASP A 246 12.15 -7.67 40.26
N TRP A 247 11.16 -7.93 41.14
CA TRP A 247 9.77 -7.57 40.91
C TRP A 247 9.44 -6.14 41.35
N ASN A 248 10.39 -5.37 41.88
CA ASN A 248 10.20 -3.98 42.30
C ASN A 248 9.78 -3.05 41.17
N TYR A 249 9.93 -3.48 39.90
CA TYR A 249 9.40 -2.76 38.74
C TYR A 249 7.90 -2.48 38.85
N TRP A 250 7.17 -3.34 39.53
CA TRP A 250 5.73 -3.25 39.70
C TRP A 250 5.33 -2.55 40.98
N ASN A 251 6.27 -2.04 41.82
CA ASN A 251 6.06 -1.43 43.13
C ASN A 251 5.04 -2.26 43.98
N TYR A 252 5.22 -3.57 44.00
CA TYR A 252 4.28 -4.47 44.66
C TYR A 252 4.61 -4.58 46.16
N ASP A 253 4.19 -3.56 46.93
CA ASP A 253 4.22 -3.59 48.41
C ASP A 253 3.00 -4.30 49.03
N GLY A 254 2.28 -5.08 48.20
CA GLY A 254 1.13 -5.87 48.66
C GLY A 254 -0.23 -5.23 48.40
N ASP A 255 -0.34 -3.94 48.26
CA ASP A 255 -1.57 -3.23 47.95
C ASP A 255 -1.61 -2.78 46.49
N TRP A 256 -2.67 -3.18 45.78
CA TRP A 256 -2.90 -2.78 44.40
C TRP A 256 -3.44 -1.34 44.37
N ASP A 257 -2.62 -0.41 43.88
CA ASP A 257 -2.98 1.00 43.75
C ASP A 257 -3.27 1.44 42.32
N TYR A 258 -3.65 2.71 42.16
CA TYR A 258 -3.90 3.34 40.89
C TYR A 258 -2.64 3.31 39.95
N TRP A 259 -1.44 3.52 40.50
CA TRP A 259 -0.21 3.55 39.76
C TRP A 259 0.20 2.19 39.21
N ASN A 260 -0.06 1.11 39.95
CA ASN A 260 0.14 -0.25 39.47
C ASN A 260 -0.77 -0.55 38.25
N THR A 261 -2.03 -0.11 38.31
CA THR A 261 -2.96 -0.23 37.17
C THR A 261 -2.48 0.57 35.96
N VAL A 262 -2.05 1.83 36.14
CA VAL A 262 -1.54 2.67 35.05
C VAL A 262 -0.28 2.07 34.44
N SER A 263 0.64 1.56 35.26
CA SER A 263 1.88 0.91 34.81
C SER A 263 1.57 -0.35 33.98
N LEU A 264 0.66 -1.20 34.44
CA LEU A 264 0.24 -2.41 33.71
C LEU A 264 -0.41 -2.05 32.37
N LEU A 265 -1.32 -1.10 32.35
CA LEU A 265 -1.97 -0.65 31.12
C LEU A 265 -0.94 -0.03 30.14
N THR A 266 -0.03 0.78 30.65
CA THR A 266 1.05 1.37 29.85
C THR A 266 1.93 0.28 29.23
N TRP A 267 2.34 -0.69 30.04
CA TRP A 267 3.11 -1.84 29.58
C TRP A 267 2.37 -2.62 28.47
N TYR A 268 1.07 -2.92 28.69
CA TYR A 268 0.27 -3.63 27.70
C TYR A 268 0.14 -2.82 26.39
N VAL A 269 -0.12 -1.52 26.47
CA VAL A 269 -0.24 -0.65 25.30
C VAL A 269 1.08 -0.56 24.55
N LEU A 270 2.21 -0.39 25.22
CA LEU A 270 3.52 -0.33 24.59
C LEU A 270 3.94 -1.69 24.02
N GLY A 271 3.60 -2.79 24.67
CA GLY A 271 3.94 -4.14 24.24
C GLY A 271 2.98 -4.72 23.18
N PHE A 272 1.68 -4.49 23.34
CA PHE A 272 0.63 -5.18 22.56
C PHE A 272 -0.44 -4.25 21.98
N GLY A 273 -0.18 -2.94 21.87
CA GLY A 273 -1.19 -1.96 21.47
C GLY A 273 -1.87 -2.23 20.12
N MET A 274 -1.22 -2.99 19.23
CA MET A 274 -1.83 -3.41 17.96
C MET A 274 -2.77 -4.62 18.10
N ALA A 275 -2.69 -5.39 19.20
CA ALA A 275 -3.46 -6.63 19.35
C ALA A 275 -4.99 -6.41 19.27
N PRO A 276 -5.60 -5.43 19.94
CA PRO A 276 -7.04 -5.18 19.83
C PRO A 276 -7.46 -4.84 18.39
N LEU A 277 -6.64 -4.08 17.64
CA LEU A 277 -6.92 -3.72 16.26
C LEU A 277 -6.87 -4.94 15.34
N VAL A 278 -5.90 -5.84 15.56
CA VAL A 278 -5.80 -7.12 14.83
C VAL A 278 -7.00 -8.00 15.11
N VAL A 279 -7.42 -8.11 16.39
CA VAL A 279 -8.63 -8.87 16.79
C VAL A 279 -9.85 -8.38 16.03
N VAL A 280 -10.12 -7.07 16.09
CA VAL A 280 -11.29 -6.47 15.43
C VAL A 280 -11.23 -6.66 13.90
N ALA A 281 -10.08 -6.40 13.30
CA ALA A 281 -9.94 -6.46 11.84
C ALA A 281 -10.05 -7.91 11.32
N TRP A 282 -9.37 -8.85 11.96
CA TRP A 282 -9.34 -10.25 11.50
C TRP A 282 -10.69 -10.94 11.72
N GLN A 283 -11.37 -10.62 12.84
CA GLN A 283 -12.72 -11.11 13.07
C GLN A 283 -13.72 -10.65 12.00
N GLN A 284 -13.55 -9.45 11.45
CA GLN A 284 -14.42 -8.94 10.37
C GLN A 284 -14.16 -9.60 9.01
N ILE A 285 -12.97 -10.14 8.78
CA ILE A 285 -12.56 -10.68 7.48
C ILE A 285 -12.73 -12.19 7.42
N ASP A 286 -12.04 -12.93 8.29
CA ASP A 286 -11.87 -14.39 8.18
C ASP A 286 -12.54 -15.16 9.31
N ARG A 287 -12.94 -14.49 10.38
CA ARG A 287 -13.58 -15.08 11.58
C ARG A 287 -12.84 -16.31 12.11
N PRO A 288 -11.54 -16.23 12.41
CA PRO A 288 -10.78 -17.38 12.88
C PRO A 288 -11.25 -17.84 14.27
N PRO A 289 -10.93 -19.08 14.70
CA PRO A 289 -11.24 -19.54 16.05
C PRO A 289 -10.54 -18.66 17.08
N LEU A 290 -11.19 -18.48 18.25
CA LEU A 290 -10.76 -17.51 19.28
C LEU A 290 -9.30 -17.69 19.74
N TRP A 291 -8.86 -18.93 19.95
CA TRP A 291 -7.48 -19.20 20.38
C TRP A 291 -6.45 -18.69 19.33
N ARG A 292 -6.73 -18.90 18.03
CA ARG A 292 -5.86 -18.44 16.94
C ARG A 292 -5.88 -16.92 16.86
N LEU A 293 -7.06 -16.33 17.03
CA LEU A 293 -7.23 -14.88 17.05
C LEU A 293 -6.37 -14.23 18.15
N LEU A 294 -6.50 -14.72 19.39
CA LEU A 294 -5.77 -14.19 20.54
C LEU A 294 -4.25 -14.42 20.39
N LEU A 295 -3.83 -15.62 20.01
CA LEU A 295 -2.43 -15.96 19.84
C LEU A 295 -1.74 -15.03 18.82
N HIS A 296 -2.25 -14.98 17.60
CA HIS A 296 -1.60 -14.20 16.54
C HIS A 296 -1.72 -12.69 16.73
N SER A 297 -2.81 -12.19 17.35
CA SER A 297 -2.93 -10.76 17.61
C SER A 297 -1.88 -10.26 18.60
N HIS A 298 -1.55 -11.03 19.64
CA HIS A 298 -0.50 -10.66 20.58
C HIS A 298 0.90 -10.87 20.00
N PHE A 299 1.15 -11.99 19.32
CA PHE A 299 2.44 -12.21 18.63
C PHE A 299 2.65 -11.26 17.45
N PHE A 300 1.64 -10.53 16.99
CA PHE A 300 1.76 -9.50 15.95
C PHE A 300 2.74 -8.38 16.34
N VAL A 301 2.99 -8.18 17.62
CA VAL A 301 4.03 -7.24 18.08
C VAL A 301 5.39 -7.55 17.46
N LEU A 302 5.73 -8.83 17.28
CA LEU A 302 6.99 -9.23 16.62
C LEU A 302 7.05 -8.77 15.16
N TYR A 303 5.90 -8.70 14.48
CA TYR A 303 5.82 -8.15 13.13
C TYR A 303 6.06 -6.64 13.10
N SER A 304 5.67 -5.91 14.15
CA SER A 304 5.89 -4.46 14.24
C SER A 304 7.38 -4.08 14.17
N PHE A 305 8.29 -4.98 14.58
CA PHE A 305 9.73 -4.77 14.44
C PHE A 305 10.19 -4.65 12.97
N VAL A 306 9.43 -5.16 12.01
CA VAL A 306 9.69 -4.93 10.57
C VAL A 306 9.63 -3.44 10.24
N TRP A 307 8.66 -2.72 10.80
CA TRP A 307 8.51 -1.28 10.58
C TRP A 307 9.60 -0.48 11.28
N PHE A 308 10.03 -0.90 12.48
CA PHE A 308 11.16 -0.27 13.18
C PHE A 308 12.46 -0.46 12.41
N ALA A 309 12.74 -1.66 11.92
CA ALA A 309 13.91 -1.94 11.08
C ALA A 309 13.85 -1.15 9.75
N ALA A 310 12.65 -1.04 9.16
CA ALA A 310 12.45 -0.25 7.95
C ALA A 310 12.70 1.24 8.18
N SER A 311 12.22 1.78 9.30
CA SER A 311 12.42 3.17 9.70
C SER A 311 13.91 3.46 9.97
N ALA A 312 14.58 2.63 10.76
CA ALA A 312 16.03 2.75 11.01
C ALA A 312 16.83 2.76 9.70
N ARG A 313 16.45 1.89 8.75
CA ARG A 313 17.06 1.86 7.42
C ARG A 313 16.85 3.17 6.65
N VAL A 314 15.67 3.78 6.71
CA VAL A 314 15.38 5.08 6.06
C VAL A 314 16.24 6.17 6.68
N TYR A 315 16.34 6.25 8.00
CA TYR A 315 17.22 7.21 8.68
C TYR A 315 18.67 7.08 8.22
N LEU A 316 19.19 5.86 8.19
CA LEU A 316 20.56 5.61 7.72
C LEU A 316 20.75 6.04 6.26
N GLN A 317 19.76 5.76 5.40
CA GLN A 317 19.82 6.18 3.99
C GLN A 317 19.81 7.71 3.83
N VAL A 318 18.97 8.40 4.58
CA VAL A 318 18.91 9.86 4.59
C VAL A 318 20.24 10.46 5.09
N LEU A 319 20.78 9.95 6.19
CA LEU A 319 22.06 10.41 6.75
C LEU A 319 23.25 10.17 5.79
N LEU A 320 23.21 9.08 5.02
CA LEU A 320 24.26 8.74 4.06
C LEU A 320 24.04 9.35 2.67
N GLY A 321 23.00 10.18 2.48
CA GLY A 321 22.66 10.76 1.18
C GLY A 321 22.29 9.73 0.09
N ARG A 322 21.89 8.51 0.48
CA ARG A 322 21.61 7.41 -0.46
C ARG A 322 20.12 7.33 -0.78
N HIS A 323 19.74 7.71 -1.99
CA HIS A 323 18.36 7.64 -2.51
C HIS A 323 18.24 6.53 -3.57
N ALA A 324 18.44 5.26 -3.20
CA ALA A 324 18.39 4.15 -4.15
C ALA A 324 16.99 3.53 -4.24
N TRP A 325 16.44 3.42 -5.46
CA TRP A 325 15.22 2.66 -5.75
C TRP A 325 15.53 1.17 -5.82
N PHE A 326 14.88 0.36 -4.99
CA PHE A 326 15.00 -1.11 -5.01
C PHE A 326 13.66 -1.75 -5.39
N LYS A 327 13.62 -2.42 -6.53
CA LYS A 327 12.48 -3.24 -6.92
C LYS A 327 12.45 -4.52 -6.06
N THR A 328 11.31 -4.83 -5.45
CA THR A 328 11.11 -6.10 -4.73
C THR A 328 11.07 -7.23 -5.74
N SER A 329 12.00 -8.19 -5.66
CA SER A 329 11.97 -9.40 -6.48
C SER A 329 10.83 -10.31 -5.99
N ARG A 330 9.95 -10.71 -6.89
CA ARG A 330 8.90 -11.70 -6.64
C ARG A 330 9.39 -13.08 -7.10
N ARG A 331 8.84 -14.17 -6.55
CA ARG A 331 9.15 -15.52 -6.99
C ARG A 331 8.78 -15.68 -8.47
N GLU A 332 9.72 -16.13 -9.28
CA GLU A 332 9.35 -16.77 -10.54
C GLU A 332 8.54 -18.02 -10.20
N ARG A 333 7.37 -18.17 -10.78
CA ARG A 333 6.58 -19.41 -10.62
C ARG A 333 7.43 -20.58 -11.14
N GLU A 334 7.82 -21.47 -10.27
CA GLU A 334 8.30 -22.80 -10.68
C GLU A 334 7.17 -23.46 -11.49
N GLY A 335 7.33 -23.53 -12.79
CA GLY A 335 6.32 -23.98 -13.74
C GLY A 335 6.19 -23.11 -14.99
N ALA A 336 6.74 -21.91 -15.03
CA ALA A 336 6.75 -21.05 -16.23
C ALA A 336 7.89 -21.38 -17.21
N GLY A 337 8.71 -22.41 -16.93
CA GLY A 337 9.80 -22.86 -17.82
C GLY A 337 9.32 -23.29 -19.23
N ALA A 338 8.07 -23.71 -19.38
CA ALA A 338 7.46 -24.00 -20.69
C ALA A 338 6.80 -22.77 -21.35
N GLY A 339 6.49 -21.70 -20.59
CA GLY A 339 5.85 -20.48 -21.08
C GLY A 339 6.83 -19.43 -21.59
N GLY A 340 8.05 -19.38 -21.02
CA GLY A 340 9.08 -18.39 -21.41
C GLY A 340 9.57 -18.56 -22.87
N VAL A 341 9.58 -19.78 -23.38
CA VAL A 341 9.89 -20.08 -24.79
C VAL A 341 8.72 -19.71 -25.70
N LYS A 342 7.47 -19.88 -25.22
CA LYS A 342 6.27 -19.50 -25.99
C LYS A 342 6.07 -17.98 -26.08
N THR A 343 6.40 -17.23 -25.05
CA THR A 343 6.32 -15.75 -25.06
C THR A 343 7.41 -15.12 -25.95
N LYS A 344 8.63 -15.68 -25.97
CA LYS A 344 9.66 -15.25 -26.90
C LYS A 344 9.30 -15.58 -28.37
N ARG A 345 8.65 -16.73 -28.61
CA ARG A 345 8.15 -17.09 -29.95
C ARG A 345 6.96 -16.23 -30.39
N ALA A 346 6.04 -15.87 -29.48
CA ALA A 346 4.91 -14.98 -29.78
C ALA A 346 5.39 -13.54 -30.08
N ALA A 347 6.37 -13.03 -29.34
CA ALA A 347 6.99 -11.73 -29.61
C ALA A 347 7.75 -11.72 -30.96
N ALA A 348 8.42 -12.81 -31.30
CA ALA A 348 9.09 -12.97 -32.60
C ALA A 348 8.10 -13.09 -33.77
N ALA A 349 6.95 -13.74 -33.57
CA ALA A 349 5.89 -13.83 -34.57
C ALA A 349 5.20 -12.48 -34.81
N LEU A 350 5.01 -11.66 -33.78
CA LEU A 350 4.51 -10.28 -33.88
C LEU A 350 5.49 -9.36 -34.65
N ARG A 351 6.80 -9.53 -34.45
CA ARG A 351 7.82 -8.78 -35.18
C ARG A 351 7.80 -9.15 -36.68
N ARG A 352 7.62 -10.43 -37.04
CA ARG A 352 7.53 -10.85 -38.46
C ARG A 352 6.28 -10.31 -39.16
N ARG A 353 5.13 -10.21 -38.49
CA ARG A 353 3.91 -9.63 -39.11
C ARG A 353 4.07 -8.12 -39.39
N ARG A 354 4.75 -7.33 -38.54
CA ARG A 354 4.99 -5.92 -38.78
C ARG A 354 5.88 -5.65 -40.02
N HIS A 355 6.77 -6.58 -40.40
CA HIS A 355 7.59 -6.46 -41.64
C HIS A 355 6.81 -6.78 -42.92
N VAL A 356 5.73 -7.54 -42.83
CA VAL A 356 4.90 -7.89 -44.01
C VAL A 356 3.90 -6.78 -44.35
N ASP A 357 3.46 -5.99 -43.33
CA ASP A 357 2.49 -4.90 -43.52
C ASP A 357 3.12 -3.56 -43.91
N GLN A 358 4.46 -3.49 -44.18
CA GLN A 358 5.19 -2.29 -44.56
C GLN A 358 5.77 -2.32 -45.96
N GLU A 359 5.42 -3.31 -46.80
CA GLU A 359 5.78 -3.21 -48.23
C GLU A 359 4.76 -2.31 -48.96
N PRO A 360 5.22 -1.25 -49.66
CA PRO A 360 4.32 -0.39 -50.41
C PRO A 360 3.77 -1.15 -51.62
N ILE A 361 2.47 -1.08 -51.78
CA ILE A 361 1.78 -1.51 -52.99
C ILE A 361 2.23 -0.57 -54.10
N GLN A 362 2.93 -1.10 -55.11
CA GLN A 362 3.20 -0.44 -56.36
C GLN A 362 1.95 -0.43 -57.24
#